data_7412e7be398df8adc610c06ffbc0719c
#
_entry.id   7412e7be398df8adc610c06ffbc0719c
#
_cell.length_a   1.000
_cell.length_b   1.000
_cell.length_c   1.000
_cell.angle_alpha   90.00
_cell.angle_beta   90.00
_cell.angle_gamma   90.00
#
_symmetry.space_group_name_H-M   'P 1'
#
loop_
_entity.id
_entity.type
_entity.pdbx_description
1 polymer ?
#
loop_
_entity_poly.entity_id
_entity_poly.type
_entity_poly.pdbx_seq_one_letter_code
_entity_poly.pdbx_strand_id
1 'polypeptide(L)' 'MDIENLNTFCVVAFTKNFVRAAEMLNVTQSGISRRIQSLENELGIQLFVRTPQS' A
#
# COMPACT_ATOMS: atom_id res chain seq x y z
N MET A 1 -11.86 7.66 4.91
CA MET A 1 -10.51 7.33 4.41
C MET A 1 -9.48 7.70 5.47
N ASP A 2 -8.62 6.76 5.78
CA ASP A 2 -7.64 6.94 6.84
C ASP A 2 -6.39 7.62 6.27
N ILE A 3 -5.87 8.60 7.01
CA ILE A 3 -4.66 9.31 6.58
C ILE A 3 -3.48 8.34 6.45
N GLU A 4 -3.39 7.36 7.35
CA GLU A 4 -2.34 6.36 7.28
C GLU A 4 -2.42 5.54 6.00
N ASN A 5 -3.63 5.17 5.59
CA ASN A 5 -3.81 4.40 4.37
C ASN A 5 -3.42 5.24 3.15
N LEU A 6 -3.82 6.50 3.15
CA LEU A 6 -3.48 7.40 2.05
C LEU A 6 -1.97 7.64 1.98
N ASN A 7 -1.33 7.85 3.14
CA ASN A 7 0.11 8.04 3.19
C ASN A 7 0.85 6.80 2.70
N THR A 8 0.36 5.63 3.08
CA THR A 8 0.93 4.36 2.62
C THR A 8 0.85 4.26 1.10
N PHE A 9 -0.29 4.62 0.53
CA PHE A 9 -0.47 4.63 -0.91
C PHE A 9 0.56 5.54 -1.58
N CYS A 10 0.74 6.74 -1.05
CA CYS A 10 1.70 7.70 -1.61
C CYS A 10 3.13 7.14 -1.58
N VAL A 11 3.52 6.51 -0.48
CA VAL A 11 4.87 5.95 -0.35
C VAL A 11 5.06 4.78 -1.33
N VAL A 12 4.06 3.92 -1.45
CA VAL A 12 4.14 2.80 -2.39
C VAL A 12 4.20 3.31 -3.83
N ALA A 13 3.40 4.31 -4.15
CA ALA A 13 3.41 4.90 -5.49
C ALA A 13 4.76 5.54 -5.81
N PHE A 14 5.36 6.17 -4.81
CA PHE A 14 6.66 6.81 -4.98
C PHE A 14 7.78 5.79 -5.15
N THR A 15 7.80 4.78 -4.29
CA THR A 15 8.87 3.77 -4.30
C THR A 15 8.66 2.71 -5.38
N LYS A 16 7.41 2.46 -5.75
CA LYS A 16 7.01 1.37 -6.65
C LYS A 16 7.50 0.02 -6.15
N ASN A 17 7.61 -0.13 -4.84
CA ASN A 17 8.17 -1.32 -4.23
C ASN A 17 7.59 -1.49 -2.84
N PHE A 18 6.81 -2.56 -2.63
CA PHE A 18 6.16 -2.81 -1.35
C PHE A 18 7.17 -3.05 -0.23
N VAL A 19 8.27 -3.73 -0.54
CA VAL A 19 9.31 -4.00 0.45
C VAL A 19 9.93 -2.67 0.93
N ARG A 20 10.28 -1.82 -0.03
CA ARG A 20 10.88 -0.54 0.29
C ARG A 20 9.93 0.35 1.07
N ALA A 21 8.67 0.37 0.67
CA ALA A 21 7.64 1.15 1.36
C ALA A 21 7.51 0.69 2.81
N ALA A 22 7.52 -0.63 3.02
CA ALA A 22 7.43 -1.19 4.36
C ALA A 22 8.61 -0.75 5.22
N GLU A 23 9.80 -0.75 4.65
CA GLU A 23 10.99 -0.29 5.35
C GLU A 23 10.88 1.19 5.73
N MET A 24 10.47 2.01 4.77
CA MET A 24 10.36 3.45 4.99
C MET A 24 9.32 3.79 6.05
N LEU A 25 8.23 3.02 6.09
CA LEU A 25 7.15 3.27 7.04
C LEU A 25 7.32 2.47 8.33
N ASN A 26 8.34 1.64 8.39
CA ASN A 26 8.64 0.81 9.57
C ASN A 26 7.47 -0.12 9.92
N VAL A 27 6.92 -0.74 8.91
CA VAL A 27 5.82 -1.73 9.04
C VAL A 27 6.16 -2.96 8.21
N THR A 28 5.34 -4.00 8.36
CA THR A 28 5.52 -5.23 7.56
C THR A 28 4.92 -5.06 6.17
N GLN A 29 5.35 -5.92 5.23
CA GLN A 29 4.76 -5.93 3.90
C GLN A 29 3.27 -6.25 3.97
N SER A 30 2.88 -7.19 4.83
CA SER A 30 1.47 -7.52 4.98
C SER A 30 0.68 -6.34 5.51
N GLY A 31 1.30 -5.52 6.38
CA GLY A 31 0.69 -4.28 6.84
C GLY A 31 0.44 -3.31 5.71
N ILE A 32 1.43 -3.16 4.81
CA ILE A 32 1.29 -2.32 3.63
C ILE A 32 0.13 -2.81 2.77
N SER A 33 0.12 -4.11 2.46
CA SER A 33 -0.93 -4.69 1.61
C SER A 33 -2.31 -4.48 2.21
N ARG A 34 -2.43 -4.64 3.52
CA ARG A 34 -3.70 -4.48 4.21
C ARG A 34 -4.19 -3.04 4.11
N ARG A 35 -3.29 -2.07 4.29
CA ARG A 35 -3.66 -0.66 4.20
C ARG A 35 -4.09 -0.29 2.79
N ILE A 36 -3.37 -0.78 1.78
CA ILE A 36 -3.73 -0.52 0.39
C ILE A 36 -5.08 -1.16 0.06
N GLN A 37 -5.30 -2.38 0.52
CA GLN A 37 -6.56 -3.06 0.26
C GLN A 37 -7.73 -2.34 0.91
N SER A 38 -7.53 -1.84 2.12
CA SER A 38 -8.55 -1.07 2.81
C SER A 38 -8.91 0.19 2.01
N LEU A 39 -7.91 0.87 1.49
CA LEU A 39 -8.12 2.06 0.67
C LEU A 39 -8.84 1.72 -0.62
N GLU A 40 -8.44 0.64 -1.27
CA GLU A 40 -9.10 0.18 -2.50
C GLU A 40 -10.57 -0.13 -2.25
N ASN A 41 -10.86 -0.79 -1.12
CA ASN A 41 -12.24 -1.11 -0.77
C ASN A 41 -13.07 0.15 -0.54
N GLU A 42 -12.48 1.15 0.11
CA GLU A 42 -13.18 2.40 0.34
C GLU A 42 -13.49 3.13 -0.95
N LEU A 43 -12.53 3.16 -1.87
CA LEU A 43 -12.66 3.88 -3.13
C LEU A 43 -13.43 3.06 -4.18
N GLY A 44 -13.55 1.76 -3.98
CA GLY A 44 -14.21 0.88 -4.94
C GLY A 44 -13.40 0.64 -6.20
N ILE A 45 -12.10 0.88 -6.15
CA ILE A 45 -11.23 0.66 -7.31
C ILE A 45 -9.95 -0.04 -6.87
N GLN A 46 -9.30 -0.69 -7.82
CA GLN A 46 -8.00 -1.31 -7.58
C GLN A 46 -6.91 -0.32 -7.96
N LEU A 47 -6.07 0.04 -7.00
CA LEU A 47 -5.02 1.04 -7.21
C LEU A 47 -3.73 0.44 -7.76
N PHE A 48 -3.45 -0.80 -7.38
CA PHE A 48 -2.23 -1.49 -7.82
C PHE A 48 -2.56 -2.87 -8.34
N VAL A 49 -1.90 -3.25 -9.43
CA VAL A 49 -1.98 -4.62 -9.93
C VAL A 49 -0.98 -5.45 -9.12
N ARG A 50 -1.48 -6.50 -8.47
CA ARG A 50 -0.64 -7.37 -7.67
C ARG A 50 -0.43 -8.68 -8.40
N THR A 51 0.82 -9.05 -8.55
CA THR A 51 1.18 -10.32 -9.16
C THR A 51 1.76 -11.22 -8.08
N PRO A 52 1.86 -12.54 -8.34
CA PRO A 52 2.44 -13.44 -7.34
C PRO A 52 3.87 -13.10 -6.96
N GLN A 53 4.58 -12.36 -7.78
CA GLN A 53 5.96 -11.99 -7.53
C GLN A 53 6.10 -10.62 -6.84
N SER A 54 5.03 -9.94 -6.63
CA SER A 54 5.06 -8.60 -6.05
C SER A 54 4.89 -8.63 -4.55
#